data_969337b2ed7fb9f2ce3d02eccccefa1e
#
_entry.id   969337b2ed7fb9f2ce3d02eccccefa1e
#
_cell.length_a   1.000
_cell.length_b   1.000
_cell.length_c   1.000
_cell.angle_alpha   90.00
_cell.angle_beta   90.00
_cell.angle_gamma   90.00
#
_symmetry.space_group_name_H-M   'P 1'
#
loop_
_entity.id
_entity.type
_entity.pdbx_description
1 polymer ?
#
loop_
_entity_poly.entity_id
_entity_poly.type
_entity_poly.pdbx_seq_one_letter_code
_entity_poly.pdbx_strand_id
1 'polypeptide(L)'
;ISGTAQKNLERTLQFKPNPFMDTSKFIYRIATILSVNNTAFIVPIEDEYGGIAGYYPLLPQRCEVVEYKGAPFLRYTFANGQRAAIEFERVGVMTQFQYSDDFFGESNAALRPTMQLIHTQNQGIINGVKNSASVRFLAKVANMLKPEDITKERKRFTADNLSADNQSGMVIYDSKFADVKPIESKPFTVNAAQMAQINENVFNYFGTNAKIIQNTFTEDEWNAYYEGKIEPFAIQLSLVMSNMTYTQRELSFGNAITFTANRLQYASNNTKLNISTQLFDRGLLTRNGVMDIWNMAHVDDGDKYYIRKEYAEVSELGKEVLPNASSEGTGIPSNVPAADDPAGDNGEEV
;
A
#
# COMPACT_ATOMS: atom_id res chain seq x y z
N ILE A 1 -30.05 -7.34 -2.35
CA ILE A 1 -30.83 -7.48 -1.10
C ILE A 1 -30.73 -6.18 -0.34
N SER A 2 -31.69 -5.27 -0.52
CA SER A 2 -31.83 -4.08 0.31
C SER A 2 -32.53 -4.47 1.62
N GLY A 3 -31.79 -4.73 2.66
CA GLY A 3 -32.35 -5.15 3.94
C GLY A 3 -31.48 -4.74 5.13
N THR A 4 -32.02 -4.89 6.33
CA THR A 4 -31.33 -4.58 7.59
C THR A 4 -30.01 -5.37 7.72
N ALA A 5 -29.97 -6.61 7.24
CA ALA A 5 -28.77 -7.46 7.25
C ALA A 5 -27.63 -6.88 6.40
N GLN A 6 -27.92 -6.38 5.20
CA GLN A 6 -26.93 -5.72 4.35
C GLN A 6 -26.36 -4.46 5.02
N LYS A 7 -27.22 -3.62 5.57
CA LYS A 7 -26.78 -2.40 6.28
C LYS A 7 -25.93 -2.71 7.50
N ASN A 8 -26.24 -3.79 8.23
CA ASN A 8 -25.46 -4.22 9.38
C ASN A 8 -24.06 -4.71 8.93
N LEU A 9 -23.98 -5.52 7.87
CA LEU A 9 -22.72 -6.01 7.32
C LEU A 9 -21.87 -4.85 6.79
N GLU A 10 -22.48 -3.92 6.04
CA GLU A 10 -21.84 -2.71 5.54
C GLU A 10 -21.25 -1.89 6.69
N ARG A 11 -22.05 -1.61 7.72
CA ARG A 11 -21.59 -0.89 8.92
C ARG A 11 -20.46 -1.62 9.63
N THR A 12 -20.53 -2.95 9.75
CA THR A 12 -19.47 -3.76 10.36
C THR A 12 -18.17 -3.62 9.58
N LEU A 13 -18.21 -3.72 8.25
CA LEU A 13 -17.01 -3.60 7.42
C LEU A 13 -16.47 -2.17 7.34
N GLN A 14 -17.35 -1.15 7.37
CA GLN A 14 -16.92 0.25 7.31
C GLN A 14 -16.28 0.74 8.60
N PHE A 15 -16.75 0.30 9.76
CA PHE A 15 -16.33 0.89 11.03
C PHE A 15 -15.57 -0.09 11.93
N LYS A 16 -16.09 -1.28 12.17
CA LYS A 16 -15.55 -2.17 13.19
C LYS A 16 -15.78 -3.65 12.83
N PRO A 17 -14.90 -4.25 12.01
CA PRO A 17 -15.00 -5.65 11.60
C PRO A 17 -14.94 -6.66 12.75
N ASN A 18 -14.37 -6.31 13.91
CA ASN A 18 -14.37 -7.14 15.10
C ASN A 18 -14.21 -6.29 16.38
N PRO A 19 -14.45 -6.84 17.58
CA PRO A 19 -14.40 -6.09 18.84
C PRO A 19 -13.04 -5.42 19.15
N PHE A 20 -11.94 -5.89 18.53
CA PHE A 20 -10.58 -5.48 18.84
C PHE A 20 -9.98 -4.51 17.82
N MET A 21 -10.60 -4.39 16.62
CA MET A 21 -10.03 -3.65 15.50
C MET A 21 -11.10 -2.82 14.81
N ASP A 22 -10.74 -1.58 14.49
CA ASP A 22 -11.42 -0.80 13.47
C ASP A 22 -11.02 -1.29 12.06
N THR A 23 -11.71 -0.83 11.04
CA THR A 23 -11.48 -1.27 9.65
C THR A 23 -10.07 -0.95 9.17
N SER A 24 -9.51 0.18 9.55
CA SER A 24 -8.14 0.56 9.18
C SER A 24 -7.12 -0.44 9.74
N LYS A 25 -7.22 -0.75 11.03
CA LYS A 25 -6.34 -1.75 11.68
C LYS A 25 -6.56 -3.16 11.12
N PHE A 26 -7.78 -3.51 10.79
CA PHE A 26 -8.12 -4.81 10.21
C PHE A 26 -7.42 -5.00 8.84
N ILE A 27 -7.58 -4.04 7.94
CA ILE A 27 -6.94 -4.08 6.60
C ILE A 27 -5.41 -4.04 6.74
N TYR A 28 -4.89 -3.13 7.59
CA TYR A 28 -3.45 -3.03 7.84
C TYR A 28 -2.86 -4.34 8.36
N ARG A 29 -3.55 -5.00 9.29
CA ARG A 29 -3.11 -6.29 9.83
C ARG A 29 -3.11 -7.40 8.78
N ILE A 30 -4.14 -7.48 7.93
CA ILE A 30 -4.18 -8.44 6.81
C ILE A 30 -3.00 -8.19 5.86
N ALA A 31 -2.80 -6.94 5.44
CA ALA A 31 -1.70 -6.57 4.56
C ALA A 31 -0.32 -6.92 5.16
N THR A 32 -0.15 -6.69 6.46
CA THR A 32 1.09 -7.03 7.18
C THR A 32 1.30 -8.54 7.24
N ILE A 33 0.26 -9.31 7.62
CA ILE A 33 0.34 -10.77 7.67
C ILE A 33 0.68 -11.33 6.28
N LEU A 34 0.00 -10.83 5.25
CA LEU A 34 0.24 -11.25 3.87
C LEU A 34 1.66 -10.93 3.40
N SER A 35 2.18 -9.75 3.71
CA SER A 35 3.55 -9.36 3.32
C SER A 35 4.64 -10.16 4.05
N VAL A 36 4.38 -10.56 5.32
CA VAL A 36 5.35 -11.31 6.12
C VAL A 36 5.32 -12.81 5.82
N ASN A 37 4.12 -13.37 5.61
CA ASN A 37 3.93 -14.81 5.51
C ASN A 37 3.51 -15.29 4.12
N ASN A 38 3.27 -14.38 3.18
CA ASN A 38 2.70 -14.63 1.85
C ASN A 38 1.35 -15.38 1.87
N THR A 39 0.75 -15.48 3.06
CA THR A 39 -0.56 -16.08 3.31
C THR A 39 -1.23 -15.32 4.44
N ALA A 40 -2.51 -15.03 4.29
CA ALA A 40 -3.35 -14.49 5.36
C ALA A 40 -4.70 -15.21 5.34
N PHE A 41 -5.13 -15.71 6.49
CA PHE A 41 -6.45 -16.31 6.67
C PHE A 41 -7.38 -15.32 7.34
N ILE A 42 -8.61 -15.26 6.87
CA ILE A 42 -9.70 -14.46 7.44
C ILE A 42 -10.82 -15.41 7.79
N VAL A 43 -11.33 -15.34 9.02
CA VAL A 43 -12.44 -16.16 9.46
C VAL A 43 -13.63 -15.29 9.86
N PRO A 44 -14.87 -15.74 9.59
CA PRO A 44 -16.06 -15.06 10.08
C PRO A 44 -16.19 -15.27 11.59
N ILE A 45 -16.70 -14.25 12.26
CA ILE A 45 -17.19 -14.34 13.64
C ILE A 45 -18.70 -14.46 13.55
N GLU A 46 -19.25 -15.53 14.10
CA GLU A 46 -20.70 -15.78 14.07
C GLU A 46 -21.38 -15.26 15.34
N ASP A 47 -22.60 -14.81 15.19
CA ASP A 47 -23.48 -14.53 16.30
C ASP A 47 -24.19 -15.81 16.79
N GLU A 48 -24.99 -15.69 17.85
CA GLU A 48 -25.73 -16.81 18.44
C GLU A 48 -26.75 -17.46 17.47
N TYR A 49 -27.08 -16.79 16.38
CA TYR A 49 -28.05 -17.21 15.36
C TYR A 49 -27.39 -17.77 14.10
N GLY A 50 -26.05 -17.85 14.09
CA GLY A 50 -25.26 -18.28 12.91
C GLY A 50 -25.08 -17.21 11.84
N GLY A 51 -25.45 -15.94 12.12
CA GLY A 51 -25.19 -14.80 11.26
C GLY A 51 -23.74 -14.31 11.40
N ILE A 52 -23.23 -13.65 10.37
CA ILE A 52 -21.87 -13.07 10.41
C ILE A 52 -21.92 -11.76 11.20
N ALA A 53 -21.34 -11.78 12.40
CA ALA A 53 -21.16 -10.63 13.27
C ALA A 53 -19.89 -9.83 12.99
N GLY A 54 -18.90 -10.44 12.31
CA GLY A 54 -17.66 -9.79 11.98
C GLY A 54 -16.62 -10.72 11.36
N TYR A 55 -15.37 -10.25 11.29
CA TYR A 55 -14.26 -10.98 10.67
C TYR A 55 -12.98 -10.83 11.48
N TYR A 56 -12.17 -11.88 11.51
CA TYR A 56 -10.91 -11.87 12.24
C TYR A 56 -9.75 -12.43 11.39
N PRO A 57 -8.63 -11.71 11.29
CA PRO A 57 -7.45 -12.19 10.57
C PRO A 57 -6.61 -13.10 11.45
N LEU A 58 -6.29 -14.30 10.98
CA LEU A 58 -5.49 -15.30 11.67
C LEU A 58 -4.03 -15.28 11.20
N LEU A 59 -3.12 -15.68 12.09
CA LEU A 59 -1.71 -15.85 11.79
C LEU A 59 -1.47 -17.24 11.19
N PRO A 60 -0.94 -17.34 9.95
CA PRO A 60 -0.71 -18.62 9.29
C PRO A 60 0.16 -19.60 10.06
N GLN A 61 1.14 -19.09 10.83
CA GLN A 61 2.02 -19.95 11.64
C GLN A 61 1.29 -20.75 12.72
N ARG A 62 0.04 -20.39 13.04
CA ARG A 62 -0.81 -21.08 14.02
C ARG A 62 -1.95 -21.84 13.34
N CYS A 63 -1.98 -21.86 12.02
CA CYS A 63 -2.98 -22.51 11.20
C CYS A 63 -2.43 -23.79 10.58
N GLU A 64 -3.26 -24.80 10.52
CA GLU A 64 -2.98 -26.06 9.84
C GLU A 64 -4.23 -26.44 9.03
N VAL A 65 -4.04 -26.90 7.79
CA VAL A 65 -5.12 -27.49 7.03
C VAL A 65 -5.18 -28.97 7.35
N VAL A 66 -6.33 -29.44 7.82
CA VAL A 66 -6.57 -30.82 8.22
C VAL A 66 -7.78 -31.37 7.48
N GLU A 67 -7.72 -32.63 7.12
CA GLU A 67 -8.85 -33.32 6.52
C GLU A 67 -9.75 -33.93 7.60
N TYR A 68 -11.05 -33.73 7.48
CA TYR A 68 -12.03 -34.41 8.30
C TYR A 68 -13.22 -34.85 7.45
N LYS A 69 -13.50 -36.14 7.44
CA LYS A 69 -14.58 -36.76 6.62
C LYS A 69 -14.51 -36.41 5.12
N GLY A 70 -13.29 -36.32 4.55
CA GLY A 70 -13.09 -36.00 3.14
C GLY A 70 -13.21 -34.50 2.79
N ALA A 71 -13.37 -33.62 3.76
CA ALA A 71 -13.40 -32.17 3.57
C ALA A 71 -12.21 -31.49 4.27
N PRO A 72 -11.64 -30.42 3.68
CA PRO A 72 -10.58 -29.65 4.33
C PRO A 72 -11.15 -28.71 5.40
N PHE A 73 -10.45 -28.62 6.52
CA PHE A 73 -10.73 -27.71 7.63
C PHE A 73 -9.48 -26.90 7.97
N LEU A 74 -9.66 -25.63 8.28
CA LEU A 74 -8.61 -24.81 8.87
C LEU A 74 -8.63 -24.96 10.39
N ARG A 75 -7.56 -25.54 10.96
CA ARG A 75 -7.36 -25.66 12.40
C ARG A 75 -6.46 -24.56 12.91
N TYR A 76 -6.92 -23.80 13.88
CA TYR A 76 -6.17 -22.75 14.55
C TYR A 76 -5.81 -23.14 15.96
N THR A 77 -4.55 -22.93 16.35
CA THR A 77 -4.07 -23.17 17.72
C THR A 77 -3.89 -21.85 18.46
N PHE A 78 -4.68 -21.64 19.52
CA PHE A 78 -4.60 -20.46 20.37
C PHE A 78 -3.34 -20.45 21.24
N ALA A 79 -3.01 -19.27 21.82
CA ALA A 79 -1.84 -19.12 22.69
C ALA A 79 -1.91 -19.99 23.95
N ASN A 80 -3.11 -20.30 24.44
CA ASN A 80 -3.36 -21.17 25.59
C ASN A 80 -3.35 -22.68 25.25
N GLY A 81 -3.02 -23.04 24.00
CA GLY A 81 -3.00 -24.43 23.51
C GLY A 81 -4.36 -24.98 23.09
N GLN A 82 -5.45 -24.25 23.28
CA GLN A 82 -6.77 -24.66 22.76
C GLN A 82 -6.75 -24.64 21.22
N ARG A 83 -7.58 -25.47 20.63
CA ARG A 83 -7.71 -25.59 19.17
C ARG A 83 -9.16 -25.38 18.77
N ALA A 84 -9.36 -24.65 17.66
CA ALA A 84 -10.62 -24.53 16.97
C ALA A 84 -10.43 -24.91 15.49
N ALA A 85 -11.46 -25.41 14.88
CA ALA A 85 -11.45 -25.74 13.44
C ALA A 85 -12.70 -25.15 12.79
N ILE A 86 -12.56 -24.69 11.56
CA ILE A 86 -13.63 -24.18 10.71
C ILE A 86 -13.52 -24.82 9.33
N GLU A 87 -14.64 -25.06 8.67
CA GLU A 87 -14.67 -25.54 7.28
C GLU A 87 -13.90 -24.59 6.37
N PHE A 88 -13.04 -25.15 5.51
CA PHE A 88 -12.13 -24.34 4.70
C PHE A 88 -12.88 -23.45 3.70
N GLU A 89 -14.03 -23.87 3.20
CA GLU A 89 -14.88 -23.08 2.30
C GLU A 89 -15.38 -21.77 2.91
N ARG A 90 -15.41 -21.69 4.24
CA ARG A 90 -15.83 -20.50 4.99
C ARG A 90 -14.67 -19.62 5.39
N VAL A 91 -13.45 -19.99 5.00
CA VAL A 91 -12.24 -19.24 5.31
C VAL A 91 -11.86 -18.37 4.11
N GLY A 92 -11.66 -17.10 4.34
CA GLY A 92 -11.03 -16.23 3.36
C GLY A 92 -9.53 -16.48 3.32
N VAL A 93 -9.00 -16.85 2.16
CA VAL A 93 -7.58 -17.11 1.95
C VAL A 93 -7.01 -16.09 0.99
N MET A 94 -6.04 -15.31 1.46
CA MET A 94 -5.23 -14.44 0.61
C MET A 94 -3.82 -14.99 0.51
N THR A 95 -3.29 -15.11 -0.70
CA THR A 95 -1.96 -15.64 -0.95
C THR A 95 -1.16 -14.76 -1.88
N GLN A 96 0.16 -14.75 -1.68
CA GLN A 96 1.16 -14.20 -2.61
C GLN A 96 2.20 -15.28 -2.89
N PHE A 97 2.80 -15.27 -4.10
CA PHE A 97 3.83 -16.24 -4.50
C PHE A 97 3.41 -17.71 -4.26
N GLN A 98 2.17 -18.03 -4.58
CA GLN A 98 1.66 -19.40 -4.45
C GLN A 98 2.16 -20.26 -5.63
N TYR A 99 2.85 -21.36 -5.36
CA TYR A 99 3.42 -22.23 -6.39
C TYR A 99 3.33 -23.71 -6.04
N SER A 100 3.84 -24.14 -4.88
CA SER A 100 3.97 -25.55 -4.52
C SER A 100 2.83 -26.08 -3.66
N ASP A 101 2.07 -25.21 -3.03
CA ASP A 101 1.00 -25.54 -2.07
C ASP A 101 -0.31 -24.88 -2.49
N ASP A 102 -1.43 -25.61 -2.42
CA ASP A 102 -2.76 -25.10 -2.80
C ASP A 102 -3.36 -24.16 -1.76
N PHE A 103 -2.86 -24.16 -0.53
CA PHE A 103 -3.42 -23.42 0.61
C PHE A 103 -2.51 -22.31 1.11
N PHE A 104 -1.20 -22.43 0.89
CA PHE A 104 -0.20 -21.51 1.41
C PHE A 104 0.63 -20.90 0.28
N GLY A 105 0.97 -19.63 0.44
CA GLY A 105 2.00 -18.98 -0.36
C GLY A 105 3.39 -19.43 0.06
N GLU A 106 4.36 -19.30 -0.85
CA GLU A 106 5.76 -19.64 -0.61
C GLU A 106 6.35 -18.76 0.50
N SER A 107 7.33 -19.30 1.21
CA SER A 107 8.04 -18.53 2.23
C SER A 107 8.92 -17.45 1.62
N ASN A 108 9.21 -16.38 2.39
CA ASN A 108 10.16 -15.33 1.97
C ASN A 108 11.64 -15.81 2.01
N ALA A 109 11.90 -17.11 1.78
CA ALA A 109 13.23 -17.69 1.81
C ALA A 109 14.18 -17.08 0.78
N ALA A 110 13.64 -16.65 -0.37
CA ALA A 110 14.41 -15.98 -1.42
C ALA A 110 15.07 -14.67 -0.94
N LEU A 111 14.47 -13.99 0.03
CA LEU A 111 15.01 -12.75 0.61
C LEU A 111 16.08 -13.00 1.68
N ARG A 112 16.18 -14.23 2.21
CA ARG A 112 17.09 -14.57 3.32
C ARG A 112 18.56 -14.20 3.06
N PRO A 113 19.17 -14.49 1.89
CA PRO A 113 20.54 -14.10 1.63
C PRO A 113 20.77 -12.58 1.71
N THR A 114 19.84 -11.80 1.16
CA THR A 114 19.88 -10.33 1.20
C THR A 114 19.79 -9.82 2.63
N MET A 115 18.90 -10.37 3.45
CA MET A 115 18.77 -10.01 4.86
C MET A 115 20.00 -10.39 5.68
N GLN A 116 20.63 -11.53 5.39
CA GLN A 116 21.90 -11.93 6.02
C GLN A 116 23.03 -10.96 5.65
N LEU A 117 23.07 -10.51 4.41
CA LEU A 117 24.05 -9.52 3.95
C LEU A 117 23.89 -8.18 4.68
N ILE A 118 22.66 -7.68 4.80
CA ILE A 118 22.33 -6.48 5.58
C ILE A 118 22.79 -6.63 7.03
N HIS A 119 22.47 -7.76 7.66
CA HIS A 119 22.89 -8.02 9.04
C HIS A 119 24.41 -8.01 9.19
N THR A 120 25.13 -8.69 8.29
CA THR A 120 26.59 -8.75 8.29
C THR A 120 27.22 -7.36 8.09
N GLN A 121 26.68 -6.56 7.19
CA GLN A 121 27.13 -5.17 6.98
C GLN A 121 26.92 -4.31 8.22
N ASN A 122 25.75 -4.39 8.85
CA ASN A 122 25.46 -3.66 10.09
C ASN A 122 26.41 -4.07 11.21
N GLN A 123 26.73 -5.36 11.35
CA GLN A 123 27.74 -5.85 12.30
C GLN A 123 29.14 -5.32 11.95
N GLY A 124 29.49 -5.27 10.66
CA GLY A 124 30.72 -4.67 10.19
C GLY A 124 30.85 -3.19 10.56
N ILE A 125 29.78 -2.41 10.38
CA ILE A 125 29.72 -0.99 10.77
C ILE A 125 29.88 -0.85 12.29
N ILE A 126 29.11 -1.61 13.08
CA ILE A 126 29.17 -1.58 14.55
C ILE A 126 30.60 -1.91 15.03
N ASN A 127 31.20 -2.96 14.48
CA ASN A 127 32.57 -3.36 14.81
C ASN A 127 33.59 -2.32 14.34
N GLY A 128 33.37 -1.71 13.17
CA GLY A 128 34.19 -0.61 12.64
C GLY A 128 34.18 0.58 13.59
N VAL A 129 33.00 1.02 14.02
CA VAL A 129 32.84 2.13 14.98
C VAL A 129 33.52 1.80 16.33
N LYS A 130 33.27 0.61 16.88
CA LYS A 130 33.87 0.16 18.15
C LYS A 130 35.41 0.09 18.03
N ASN A 131 35.91 -0.38 16.91
CA ASN A 131 37.35 -0.51 16.69
C ASN A 131 38.01 0.84 16.38
N SER A 132 37.34 1.77 15.73
CA SER A 132 37.85 3.12 15.47
C SER A 132 37.98 3.98 16.74
N ALA A 133 37.12 3.72 17.72
CA ALA A 133 37.18 4.37 19.01
C ALA A 133 38.30 3.81 19.92
N SER A 134 38.89 2.65 19.60
CA SER A 134 39.96 2.05 20.38
C SER A 134 41.29 2.26 19.69
N VAL A 135 42.20 3.03 20.34
CA VAL A 135 43.58 3.19 19.89
C VAL A 135 44.29 1.86 20.05
N ARG A 136 44.83 1.35 18.96
CA ARG A 136 45.56 0.08 18.92
C ARG A 136 47.03 0.34 18.65
N PHE A 137 47.89 -0.34 19.41
CA PHE A 137 49.34 -0.27 19.25
C PHE A 137 49.91 -1.64 18.99
N LEU A 138 50.91 -1.67 18.11
CA LEU A 138 51.81 -2.81 17.96
C LEU A 138 53.05 -2.54 18.81
N ALA A 139 53.18 -3.26 19.91
CA ALA A 139 54.33 -3.13 20.78
C ALA A 139 55.27 -4.32 20.60
N LYS A 140 56.52 -4.07 20.18
CA LYS A 140 57.56 -5.07 20.08
C LYS A 140 58.30 -5.15 21.39
N VAL A 141 58.34 -6.33 22.01
CA VAL A 141 59.07 -6.57 23.25
C VAL A 141 60.55 -6.85 22.96
N ALA A 142 61.46 -6.24 23.69
CA ALA A 142 62.89 -6.37 23.48
C ALA A 142 63.42 -7.75 23.88
N ASN A 143 62.82 -8.36 24.90
CA ASN A 143 63.23 -9.66 25.40
C ASN A 143 62.12 -10.71 25.29
N MET A 144 62.45 -11.99 25.21
CA MET A 144 61.50 -13.09 25.16
C MET A 144 60.79 -13.23 26.52
N LEU A 145 59.49 -12.94 26.53
CA LEU A 145 58.65 -13.05 27.72
C LEU A 145 57.78 -14.32 27.69
N LYS A 146 57.48 -14.86 28.87
CA LYS A 146 56.47 -15.93 28.98
C LYS A 146 55.08 -15.38 28.66
N PRO A 147 54.16 -16.21 28.13
CA PRO A 147 52.78 -15.77 27.78
C PRO A 147 52.03 -15.06 28.92
N GLU A 148 52.28 -15.47 30.17
CA GLU A 148 51.67 -14.87 31.36
C GLU A 148 52.20 -13.44 31.60
N ASP A 149 53.48 -13.20 31.38
CA ASP A 149 54.10 -11.89 31.53
C ASP A 149 53.63 -10.93 30.42
N ILE A 150 53.48 -11.43 29.18
CA ILE A 150 52.88 -10.65 28.06
C ILE A 150 51.48 -10.19 28.45
N THR A 151 50.68 -11.04 29.08
CA THR A 151 49.33 -10.70 29.49
C THR A 151 49.32 -9.66 30.62
N LYS A 152 50.21 -9.74 31.57
CA LYS A 152 50.37 -8.75 32.64
C LYS A 152 50.81 -7.40 32.11
N GLU A 153 51.83 -7.36 31.23
CA GLU A 153 52.36 -6.13 30.65
C GLU A 153 51.34 -5.48 29.73
N ARG A 154 50.55 -6.26 28.96
CA ARG A 154 49.43 -5.73 28.17
C ARG A 154 48.41 -5.04 29.03
N LYS A 155 47.98 -5.67 30.16
CA LYS A 155 47.00 -5.09 31.07
C LYS A 155 47.52 -3.80 31.69
N ARG A 156 48.80 -3.80 32.15
CA ARG A 156 49.46 -2.64 32.71
C ARG A 156 49.56 -1.49 31.70
N PHE A 157 50.04 -1.76 30.48
CA PHE A 157 50.17 -0.77 29.41
C PHE A 157 48.79 -0.16 29.06
N THR A 158 47.75 -0.98 29.00
CA THR A 158 46.38 -0.53 28.74
C THR A 158 45.86 0.37 29.88
N ALA A 159 46.08 -0.01 31.12
CA ALA A 159 45.63 0.76 32.27
C ALA A 159 46.39 2.10 32.38
N ASP A 160 47.67 2.10 32.14
CA ASP A 160 48.54 3.29 32.32
C ASP A 160 48.37 4.30 31.17
N ASN A 161 48.12 3.84 29.92
CA ASN A 161 48.20 4.70 28.74
C ASN A 161 46.87 4.84 27.97
N LEU A 162 45.96 3.86 28.07
CA LEU A 162 44.74 3.80 27.27
C LEU A 162 43.47 3.92 28.09
N SER A 163 43.58 4.22 29.41
CA SER A 163 42.43 4.47 30.23
C SER A 163 41.75 5.81 29.83
N ALA A 164 40.43 5.87 29.96
CA ALA A 164 39.64 7.07 29.66
C ALA A 164 40.04 8.30 30.53
N ASP A 165 40.72 8.04 31.67
CA ASP A 165 41.19 9.07 32.60
C ASP A 165 42.52 9.69 32.18
N ASN A 166 43.23 9.09 31.22
CA ASN A 166 44.46 9.64 30.68
C ASN A 166 44.22 10.73 29.65
N GLN A 167 44.00 11.97 30.12
CA GLN A 167 43.78 13.12 29.26
C GLN A 167 45.06 13.77 28.72
N SER A 168 46.25 13.23 29.08
CA SER A 168 47.52 13.82 28.68
C SER A 168 47.88 13.61 27.21
N GLY A 169 47.23 12.65 26.53
CA GLY A 169 47.54 12.31 25.14
C GLY A 169 48.97 11.74 24.93
N MET A 170 49.73 11.57 26.01
CA MET A 170 51.11 11.13 25.98
C MET A 170 51.19 9.66 26.39
N VAL A 171 51.79 8.81 25.57
CA VAL A 171 52.04 7.40 25.85
C VAL A 171 53.52 7.24 26.26
N ILE A 172 53.78 6.87 27.50
CA ILE A 172 55.13 6.64 28.03
C ILE A 172 55.30 5.12 28.16
N TYR A 173 56.37 4.59 27.63
CA TYR A 173 56.71 3.19 27.74
C TYR A 173 58.17 2.94 28.20
N ASP A 174 58.35 1.83 28.87
CA ASP A 174 59.63 1.41 29.44
C ASP A 174 60.54 0.81 28.36
N SER A 175 61.85 0.74 28.62
CA SER A 175 62.89 0.11 27.77
C SER A 175 62.59 -1.37 27.45
N LYS A 176 61.65 -1.99 28.09
CA LYS A 176 61.13 -3.33 27.77
C LYS A 176 60.50 -3.43 26.38
N PHE A 177 60.01 -2.32 25.86
CA PHE A 177 59.42 -2.25 24.52
C PHE A 177 60.47 -1.70 23.54
N ALA A 178 60.84 -2.46 22.53
CA ALA A 178 61.79 -2.04 21.53
C ALA A 178 61.18 -1.04 20.52
N ASP A 179 59.90 -1.17 20.28
CA ASP A 179 59.18 -0.28 19.35
C ASP A 179 57.67 -0.33 19.67
N VAL A 180 57.00 0.81 19.61
CA VAL A 180 55.53 0.95 19.79
C VAL A 180 55.00 1.77 18.63
N LYS A 181 54.23 1.16 17.76
CA LYS A 181 53.67 1.83 16.59
C LYS A 181 52.14 1.86 16.72
N PRO A 182 51.51 2.99 16.47
CA PRO A 182 50.05 3.02 16.36
C PRO A 182 49.64 2.20 15.12
N ILE A 183 48.65 1.37 15.27
CA ILE A 183 47.99 0.70 14.14
C ILE A 183 46.93 1.65 13.65
N GLU A 184 47.12 2.23 12.47
CA GLU A 184 46.07 2.96 11.80
C GLU A 184 44.90 2.01 11.51
N SER A 185 43.85 2.14 12.30
CA SER A 185 42.59 1.43 12.02
C SER A 185 41.92 2.12 10.83
N LYS A 186 42.02 1.52 9.66
CA LYS A 186 41.19 1.97 8.55
C LYS A 186 39.72 1.65 8.95
N PRO A 187 38.86 2.65 9.11
CA PRO A 187 37.47 2.38 9.41
C PRO A 187 36.90 1.51 8.29
N PHE A 188 36.16 0.49 8.68
CA PHE A 188 35.38 -0.29 7.72
C PHE A 188 34.31 0.63 7.12
N THR A 189 34.54 1.10 5.92
CA THR A 189 33.56 1.90 5.17
C THR A 189 32.80 0.98 4.24
N VAL A 190 31.50 0.83 4.52
CA VAL A 190 30.60 0.16 3.56
C VAL A 190 30.49 1.05 2.33
N ASN A 191 30.64 0.46 1.15
CA ASN A 191 30.42 1.21 -0.09
C ASN A 191 28.95 1.63 -0.17
N ALA A 192 28.71 2.94 -0.23
CA ALA A 192 27.35 3.50 -0.29
C ALA A 192 26.52 2.96 -1.47
N ALA A 193 27.17 2.70 -2.62
CA ALA A 193 26.51 2.12 -3.79
C ALA A 193 26.04 0.68 -3.53
N GLN A 194 26.85 -0.14 -2.84
CA GLN A 194 26.45 -1.50 -2.46
C GLN A 194 25.29 -1.49 -1.47
N MET A 195 25.31 -0.56 -0.50
CA MET A 195 24.21 -0.41 0.45
C MET A 195 22.91 -0.02 -0.26
N ALA A 196 22.98 0.92 -1.19
CA ALA A 196 21.84 1.32 -2.00
C ALA A 196 21.27 0.15 -2.81
N GLN A 197 22.13 -0.63 -3.48
CA GLN A 197 21.74 -1.81 -4.25
C GLN A 197 21.04 -2.88 -3.39
N ILE A 198 21.55 -3.12 -2.18
CA ILE A 198 20.96 -4.10 -1.26
C ILE A 198 19.56 -3.62 -0.79
N ASN A 199 19.43 -2.35 -0.46
CA ASN A 199 18.13 -1.77 -0.09
C ASN A 199 17.15 -1.84 -1.27
N GLU A 200 17.60 -1.56 -2.48
CA GLU A 200 16.80 -1.67 -3.70
C GLU A 200 16.31 -3.10 -3.93
N ASN A 201 17.15 -4.12 -3.72
CA ASN A 201 16.73 -5.51 -3.81
C ASN A 201 15.59 -5.85 -2.83
N VAL A 202 15.64 -5.31 -1.60
CA VAL A 202 14.55 -5.48 -0.62
C VAL A 202 13.28 -4.76 -1.10
N PHE A 203 13.40 -3.52 -1.58
CA PHE A 203 12.26 -2.76 -2.08
C PHE A 203 11.60 -3.43 -3.27
N ASN A 204 12.39 -3.90 -4.22
CA ASN A 204 11.91 -4.62 -5.42
C ASN A 204 11.20 -5.91 -5.05
N TYR A 205 11.70 -6.65 -4.05
CA TYR A 205 11.04 -7.86 -3.56
C TYR A 205 9.63 -7.57 -3.03
N PHE A 206 9.45 -6.47 -2.30
CA PHE A 206 8.14 -6.06 -1.78
C PHE A 206 7.31 -5.23 -2.77
N GLY A 207 7.80 -4.98 -3.98
CA GLY A 207 7.11 -4.20 -5.01
C GLY A 207 6.94 -2.74 -4.61
N THR A 208 7.97 -2.14 -4.01
CA THR A 208 8.02 -0.73 -3.62
C THR A 208 9.34 -0.09 -4.02
N ASN A 209 9.52 1.20 -3.77
CA ASN A 209 10.78 1.91 -4.00
C ASN A 209 11.06 2.94 -2.91
N ALA A 210 12.29 3.46 -2.89
CA ALA A 210 12.70 4.43 -1.89
C ALA A 210 11.85 5.71 -1.87
N LYS A 211 11.39 6.18 -3.03
CA LYS A 211 10.59 7.41 -3.13
C LYS A 211 9.22 7.26 -2.48
N ILE A 212 8.58 6.10 -2.65
CA ILE A 212 7.31 5.79 -1.97
C ILE A 212 7.49 5.77 -0.46
N ILE A 213 8.55 5.13 0.05
CA ILE A 213 8.82 5.02 1.49
C ILE A 213 9.17 6.39 2.10
N GLN A 214 9.87 7.23 1.36
CA GLN A 214 10.27 8.58 1.80
C GLN A 214 9.21 9.65 1.56
N ASN A 215 8.06 9.31 0.96
CA ASN A 215 7.01 10.24 0.55
C ASN A 215 7.52 11.37 -0.38
N THR A 216 8.46 11.04 -1.28
CA THR A 216 9.02 11.98 -2.27
C THR A 216 8.64 11.62 -3.71
N PHE A 217 7.58 10.83 -3.86
CA PHE A 217 7.07 10.35 -5.14
C PHE A 217 6.34 11.43 -5.94
N THR A 218 6.37 11.30 -7.25
CA THR A 218 5.51 12.03 -8.19
C THR A 218 4.14 11.36 -8.30
N GLU A 219 3.17 12.06 -8.93
CA GLU A 219 1.83 11.49 -9.19
C GLU A 219 1.91 10.22 -10.04
N ASP A 220 2.76 10.19 -11.07
CA ASP A 220 2.93 9.00 -11.93
C ASP A 220 3.55 7.82 -11.16
N GLU A 221 4.53 8.08 -10.31
CA GLU A 221 5.14 7.04 -9.46
C GLU A 221 4.15 6.48 -8.45
N TRP A 222 3.27 7.33 -7.92
CA TRP A 222 2.19 6.89 -7.06
C TRP A 222 1.17 6.03 -7.82
N ASN A 223 0.74 6.47 -9.00
CA ASN A 223 -0.20 5.72 -9.83
C ASN A 223 0.35 4.34 -10.20
N ALA A 224 1.62 4.26 -10.58
CA ALA A 224 2.28 2.99 -10.87
C ALA A 224 2.33 2.07 -9.65
N TYR A 225 2.63 2.60 -8.45
CA TYR A 225 2.61 1.84 -7.21
C TYR A 225 1.20 1.39 -6.83
N TYR A 226 0.21 2.26 -7.00
CA TYR A 226 -1.18 1.96 -6.73
C TYR A 226 -1.68 0.81 -7.60
N GLU A 227 -1.47 0.89 -8.92
CA GLU A 227 -1.91 -0.11 -9.89
C GLU A 227 -1.13 -1.43 -9.77
N GLY A 228 0.15 -1.37 -9.46
CA GLY A 228 1.00 -2.54 -9.34
C GLY A 228 0.92 -3.27 -8.00
N LYS A 229 0.53 -2.58 -6.90
CA LYS A 229 0.58 -3.16 -5.55
C LYS A 229 -0.71 -3.02 -4.76
N ILE A 230 -1.28 -1.83 -4.70
CA ILE A 230 -2.45 -1.56 -3.85
C ILE A 230 -3.72 -2.14 -4.48
N GLU A 231 -3.93 -1.90 -5.77
CA GLU A 231 -5.15 -2.35 -6.45
C GLU A 231 -5.27 -3.88 -6.51
N PRO A 232 -4.23 -4.67 -6.85
CA PRO A 232 -4.31 -6.13 -6.82
C PRO A 232 -4.63 -6.68 -5.42
N PHE A 233 -4.09 -6.05 -4.35
CA PHE A 233 -4.44 -6.39 -2.97
C PHE A 233 -5.92 -6.13 -2.69
N ALA A 234 -6.44 -4.96 -3.07
CA ALA A 234 -7.83 -4.59 -2.86
C ALA A 234 -8.80 -5.50 -3.65
N ILE A 235 -8.45 -5.87 -4.89
CA ILE A 235 -9.21 -6.80 -5.72
C ILE A 235 -9.23 -8.18 -5.06
N GLN A 236 -8.09 -8.73 -4.66
CA GLN A 236 -8.01 -10.02 -4.00
C GLN A 236 -8.81 -10.04 -2.70
N LEU A 237 -8.67 -9.01 -1.86
CA LEU A 237 -9.44 -8.89 -0.62
C LEU A 237 -10.95 -8.82 -0.90
N SER A 238 -11.37 -8.08 -1.93
CA SER A 238 -12.78 -7.96 -2.33
C SER A 238 -13.36 -9.32 -2.74
N LEU A 239 -12.64 -10.08 -3.57
CA LEU A 239 -13.05 -11.39 -4.02
C LEU A 239 -13.10 -12.40 -2.87
N VAL A 240 -12.08 -12.43 -2.04
CA VAL A 240 -12.00 -13.32 -0.88
C VAL A 240 -13.12 -13.04 0.10
N MET A 241 -13.35 -11.78 0.46
CA MET A 241 -14.43 -11.39 1.37
C MET A 241 -15.81 -11.67 0.79
N SER A 242 -16.01 -11.48 -0.51
CA SER A 242 -17.28 -11.80 -1.17
C SER A 242 -17.55 -13.29 -1.15
N ASN A 243 -16.56 -14.12 -1.53
CA ASN A 243 -16.72 -15.57 -1.61
C ASN A 243 -16.94 -16.24 -0.25
N MET A 244 -16.29 -15.75 0.82
CA MET A 244 -16.48 -16.30 2.16
C MET A 244 -17.77 -15.85 2.84
N THR A 245 -18.37 -14.75 2.37
CA THR A 245 -19.55 -14.12 2.97
C THR A 245 -20.85 -14.56 2.33
N TYR A 246 -20.84 -14.69 1.00
CA TYR A 246 -22.04 -14.96 0.22
C TYR A 246 -22.02 -16.36 -0.37
N THR A 247 -23.17 -16.99 -0.41
CA THR A 247 -23.40 -18.23 -1.16
C THR A 247 -23.31 -17.96 -2.68
N GLN A 248 -23.06 -19.00 -3.48
CA GLN A 248 -23.01 -18.89 -4.94
C GLN A 248 -24.31 -18.29 -5.53
N ARG A 249 -25.44 -18.59 -4.92
CA ARG A 249 -26.73 -18.00 -5.32
C ARG A 249 -26.78 -16.51 -5.08
N GLU A 250 -26.31 -16.05 -3.92
CA GLU A 250 -26.28 -14.63 -3.58
C GLU A 250 -25.29 -13.85 -4.46
N LEU A 251 -24.14 -14.42 -4.77
CA LEU A 251 -23.17 -13.85 -5.73
C LEU A 251 -23.80 -13.71 -7.12
N SER A 252 -24.61 -14.69 -7.58
CA SER A 252 -25.27 -14.63 -8.89
C SER A 252 -26.32 -13.51 -8.98
N PHE A 253 -26.84 -13.01 -7.86
CA PHE A 253 -27.70 -11.83 -7.79
C PHE A 253 -26.95 -10.49 -7.74
N GLY A 254 -25.61 -10.52 -7.89
CA GLY A 254 -24.77 -9.33 -7.92
C GLY A 254 -24.37 -8.80 -6.54
N ASN A 255 -24.58 -9.57 -5.46
CA ASN A 255 -24.03 -9.19 -4.15
C ASN A 255 -22.51 -9.33 -4.14
N ALA A 256 -21.80 -8.30 -3.71
CA ALA A 256 -20.36 -8.33 -3.60
C ALA A 256 -19.89 -7.39 -2.48
N ILE A 257 -18.75 -7.69 -1.90
CA ILE A 257 -18.01 -6.78 -1.02
C ILE A 257 -16.86 -6.21 -1.84
N THR A 258 -16.80 -4.89 -1.93
CA THR A 258 -15.77 -4.21 -2.72
C THR A 258 -14.94 -3.31 -1.83
N PHE A 259 -13.64 -3.53 -1.85
CA PHE A 259 -12.65 -2.63 -1.25
C PHE A 259 -12.08 -1.75 -2.35
N THR A 260 -12.39 -0.46 -2.29
CA THR A 260 -11.89 0.53 -3.23
C THR A 260 -11.03 1.54 -2.49
N ALA A 261 -9.86 1.85 -3.02
CA ALA A 261 -9.09 2.98 -2.53
C ALA A 261 -9.41 4.20 -3.41
N ASN A 262 -9.51 5.37 -2.78
CA ASN A 262 -9.73 6.60 -3.52
C ASN A 262 -8.46 6.98 -4.28
N ARG A 263 -8.41 6.66 -5.58
CA ARG A 263 -7.26 6.98 -6.46
C ARG A 263 -6.92 8.47 -6.47
N LEU A 264 -7.95 9.32 -6.34
CA LEU A 264 -7.80 10.76 -6.41
C LEU A 264 -7.28 11.37 -5.10
N GLN A 265 -7.20 10.62 -4.01
CA GLN A 265 -6.75 11.17 -2.71
C GLN A 265 -5.34 11.77 -2.80
N TYR A 266 -4.45 11.15 -3.58
CA TYR A 266 -3.05 11.55 -3.77
C TYR A 266 -2.80 12.26 -5.10
N ALA A 267 -3.83 12.47 -5.91
CA ALA A 267 -3.73 13.24 -7.15
C ALA A 267 -3.41 14.71 -6.84
N SER A 268 -2.69 15.35 -7.76
CA SER A 268 -2.41 16.78 -7.65
C SER A 268 -3.70 17.60 -7.62
N ASN A 269 -3.66 18.78 -7.02
CA ASN A 269 -4.82 19.67 -7.00
C ASN A 269 -5.29 20.04 -8.42
N ASN A 270 -4.37 20.12 -9.37
CA ASN A 270 -4.71 20.37 -10.78
C ASN A 270 -5.46 19.19 -11.39
N THR A 271 -5.00 17.97 -11.13
CA THR A 271 -5.67 16.74 -11.60
C THR A 271 -7.06 16.61 -10.97
N LYS A 272 -7.19 16.85 -9.67
CA LYS A 272 -8.49 16.88 -8.98
C LYS A 272 -9.44 17.90 -9.58
N LEU A 273 -8.97 19.12 -9.82
CA LEU A 273 -9.75 20.20 -10.42
C LEU A 273 -10.22 19.82 -11.82
N ASN A 274 -9.31 19.35 -12.67
CA ASN A 274 -9.62 18.96 -14.05
C ASN A 274 -10.66 17.84 -14.11
N ILE A 275 -10.46 16.77 -13.32
CA ILE A 275 -11.38 15.63 -13.28
C ILE A 275 -12.73 16.07 -12.73
N SER A 276 -12.75 16.79 -11.60
CA SER A 276 -13.99 17.28 -10.99
C SER A 276 -14.80 18.13 -11.96
N THR A 277 -14.15 19.08 -12.65
CA THR A 277 -14.81 19.97 -13.59
C THR A 277 -15.34 19.21 -14.80
N GLN A 278 -14.49 18.35 -15.41
CA GLN A 278 -14.90 17.64 -16.62
C GLN A 278 -16.02 16.63 -16.38
N LEU A 279 -15.97 15.89 -15.29
CA LEU A 279 -17.00 14.90 -14.97
C LEU A 279 -18.31 15.58 -14.52
N PHE A 280 -18.22 16.66 -13.73
CA PHE A 280 -19.38 17.42 -13.29
C PHE A 280 -20.09 18.08 -14.49
N ASP A 281 -19.35 18.75 -15.37
CA ASP A 281 -19.91 19.44 -16.54
C ASP A 281 -20.60 18.47 -17.52
N ARG A 282 -20.13 17.22 -17.57
CA ARG A 282 -20.72 16.15 -18.41
C ARG A 282 -21.86 15.39 -17.73
N GLY A 283 -22.22 15.73 -16.51
CA GLY A 283 -23.27 15.05 -15.75
C GLY A 283 -22.93 13.63 -15.30
N LEU A 284 -21.63 13.31 -15.22
CA LEU A 284 -21.14 12.00 -14.77
C LEU A 284 -20.81 11.98 -13.26
N LEU A 285 -20.75 13.16 -12.63
CA LEU A 285 -20.46 13.33 -11.22
C LEU A 285 -21.47 14.27 -10.57
N THR A 286 -21.92 13.93 -9.38
CA THR A 286 -22.81 14.77 -8.58
C THR A 286 -22.03 15.84 -7.83
N ARG A 287 -22.72 16.85 -7.27
CA ARG A 287 -22.10 17.86 -6.42
C ARG A 287 -21.46 17.23 -5.17
N ASN A 288 -22.14 16.28 -4.52
CA ASN A 288 -21.59 15.53 -3.39
C ASN A 288 -20.40 14.68 -3.82
N GLY A 289 -20.41 14.09 -5.01
CA GLY A 289 -19.26 13.38 -5.55
C GLY A 289 -18.03 14.26 -5.78
N VAL A 290 -18.22 15.53 -6.18
CA VAL A 290 -17.12 16.52 -6.22
C VAL A 290 -16.62 16.82 -4.82
N MET A 291 -17.52 16.98 -3.85
CA MET A 291 -17.16 17.24 -2.45
C MET A 291 -16.35 16.10 -1.84
N ASP A 292 -16.67 14.84 -2.18
CA ASP A 292 -15.89 13.66 -1.76
C ASP A 292 -14.43 13.71 -2.26
N ILE A 293 -14.21 14.12 -3.52
CA ILE A 293 -12.85 14.28 -4.08
C ILE A 293 -12.04 15.31 -3.28
N TRP A 294 -12.72 16.34 -2.77
CA TRP A 294 -12.09 17.44 -2.02
C TRP A 294 -12.19 17.29 -0.50
N ASN A 295 -12.68 16.15 0.02
CA ASN A 295 -12.91 15.91 1.44
C ASN A 295 -13.76 17.01 2.10
N MET A 296 -14.79 17.49 1.40
CA MET A 296 -15.76 18.47 1.91
C MET A 296 -17.02 17.75 2.41
N ALA A 297 -17.71 18.35 3.38
CA ALA A 297 -18.98 17.83 3.86
C ALA A 297 -20.04 17.91 2.77
N HIS A 298 -20.87 16.88 2.70
CA HIS A 298 -22.01 16.81 1.77
C HIS A 298 -23.03 17.91 2.06
N VAL A 299 -23.75 18.32 1.02
CA VAL A 299 -24.85 19.27 1.12
C VAL A 299 -26.16 18.57 0.77
N ASP A 300 -27.25 19.07 1.35
CA ASP A 300 -28.59 18.61 1.02
C ASP A 300 -28.81 18.85 -0.48
N ASP A 301 -29.55 17.93 -1.14
CA ASP A 301 -29.78 17.94 -2.59
C ASP A 301 -28.54 17.86 -3.49
N GLY A 302 -27.35 17.55 -2.93
CA GLY A 302 -26.08 17.47 -3.67
C GLY A 302 -25.92 16.23 -4.55
N ASP A 303 -26.83 15.25 -4.50
CA ASP A 303 -26.75 13.99 -5.26
C ASP A 303 -27.45 14.04 -6.62
N LYS A 304 -27.91 15.24 -7.03
CA LYS A 304 -28.50 15.46 -8.34
C LYS A 304 -27.41 15.62 -9.41
N TYR A 305 -27.64 15.03 -10.57
CA TYR A 305 -26.77 15.18 -11.73
C TYR A 305 -27.16 16.46 -12.50
N TYR A 306 -26.14 17.24 -12.86
CA TYR A 306 -26.29 18.44 -13.65
C TYR A 306 -25.53 18.27 -14.95
N ILE A 307 -26.11 18.70 -16.06
CA ILE A 307 -25.46 18.73 -17.37
C ILE A 307 -25.56 20.13 -17.96
N ARG A 308 -24.56 20.57 -18.69
CA ARG A 308 -24.62 21.83 -19.44
C ARG A 308 -25.65 21.68 -20.58
N LYS A 309 -26.49 22.71 -20.76
CA LYS A 309 -27.50 22.73 -21.83
C LYS A 309 -26.93 22.67 -23.26
N GLU A 310 -25.62 22.89 -23.40
CA GLU A 310 -24.92 22.87 -24.69
C GLU A 310 -24.69 21.45 -25.24
N TYR A 311 -24.89 20.39 -24.41
CA TYR A 311 -24.82 19.02 -24.88
C TYR A 311 -26.16 18.58 -25.46
N ALA A 312 -26.21 18.28 -26.77
CA ALA A 312 -27.35 17.67 -27.43
C ALA A 312 -27.02 16.22 -27.82
N GLU A 313 -28.01 15.38 -27.89
CA GLU A 313 -27.85 14.02 -28.40
C GLU A 313 -27.44 14.06 -29.88
N VAL A 314 -26.46 13.26 -30.27
CA VAL A 314 -25.96 13.25 -31.68
C VAL A 314 -27.07 12.92 -32.67
N SER A 315 -28.05 12.14 -32.28
CA SER A 315 -29.25 11.82 -33.05
C SER A 315 -30.20 13.02 -33.28
N GLU A 316 -30.04 14.09 -32.50
CA GLU A 316 -30.82 15.34 -32.61
C GLU A 316 -30.07 16.46 -33.33
N LEU A 317 -28.78 16.29 -33.57
CA LEU A 317 -27.99 17.23 -34.38
C LEU A 317 -28.49 17.22 -35.82
N GLY A 318 -29.19 18.27 -36.22
CA GLY A 318 -29.77 18.42 -37.53
C GLY A 318 -31.32 18.41 -37.58
N LYS A 319 -31.96 18.17 -36.42
CA LYS A 319 -33.38 18.45 -36.31
C LYS A 319 -33.53 19.90 -35.85
N GLU A 320 -33.98 20.77 -36.73
CA GLU A 320 -34.39 22.12 -36.36
C GLU A 320 -35.49 22.02 -35.30
N VAL A 321 -35.22 22.50 -34.11
CA VAL A 321 -36.25 22.74 -33.08
C VAL A 321 -37.07 23.93 -33.56
N LEU A 322 -38.15 23.67 -34.26
CA LEU A 322 -39.20 24.67 -34.49
C LEU A 322 -39.67 25.16 -33.11
N PRO A 323 -39.58 26.46 -32.82
CA PRO A 323 -40.11 26.99 -31.59
C PRO A 323 -41.57 26.68 -31.51
N ASN A 324 -42.02 26.03 -30.47
CA ASN A 324 -43.42 25.78 -30.14
C ASN A 324 -44.17 27.11 -30.13
N ALA A 325 -44.90 27.40 -31.22
CA ALA A 325 -45.83 28.52 -31.27
C ALA A 325 -47.05 28.13 -30.40
N SER A 326 -47.07 28.63 -29.19
CA SER A 326 -48.26 28.67 -28.36
C SER A 326 -49.27 29.54 -29.08
N SER A 327 -50.37 28.91 -29.48
CA SER A 327 -51.58 29.55 -29.97
C SER A 327 -52.14 30.54 -28.96
N GLU A 328 -52.08 31.81 -29.30
CA GLU A 328 -53.15 32.76 -28.94
C GLU A 328 -53.34 33.73 -30.14
N GLY A 329 -54.53 33.64 -30.70
CA GLY A 329 -54.97 34.43 -31.81
C GLY A 329 -55.25 35.88 -31.45
N THR A 330 -55.00 36.75 -32.38
CA THR A 330 -55.93 37.84 -32.75
C THR A 330 -55.44 38.53 -34.02
N GLY A 331 -56.34 38.59 -34.98
CA GLY A 331 -56.62 39.78 -35.82
C GLY A 331 -55.65 40.10 -36.97
N ILE A 332 -56.08 39.75 -38.14
CA ILE A 332 -55.76 40.29 -39.46
C ILE A 332 -55.76 41.85 -39.47
N PRO A 333 -54.98 42.58 -40.32
CA PRO A 333 -55.37 42.71 -41.72
C PRO A 333 -54.28 42.63 -42.79
N SER A 334 -54.75 42.11 -43.92
CA SER A 334 -54.18 42.15 -45.24
C SER A 334 -53.76 43.54 -45.72
N ASN A 335 -52.59 43.66 -46.34
CA ASN A 335 -52.45 44.52 -47.51
C ASN A 335 -51.24 44.07 -48.35
N VAL A 336 -51.53 43.59 -49.52
CA VAL A 336 -50.64 43.40 -50.64
C VAL A 336 -50.48 44.74 -51.35
N PRO A 337 -49.35 45.15 -51.93
CA PRO A 337 -49.34 45.10 -53.42
C PRO A 337 -48.12 44.42 -54.02
N ALA A 338 -48.40 43.82 -55.16
CA ALA A 338 -47.51 43.16 -56.06
C ALA A 338 -46.72 44.13 -56.95
N ALA A 339 -45.87 43.54 -57.76
CA ALA A 339 -45.16 44.01 -58.96
C ALA A 339 -43.78 44.63 -58.61
N ASP A 340 -42.64 44.31 -59.21
CA ASP A 340 -42.38 44.03 -60.60
C ASP A 340 -41.04 43.31 -60.75
N ASP A 341 -41.02 42.39 -61.69
CA ASP A 341 -39.83 41.90 -62.34
C ASP A 341 -39.50 42.90 -63.46
N PRO A 342 -38.28 43.19 -63.83
CA PRO A 342 -37.80 42.62 -65.07
C PRO A 342 -36.31 42.26 -65.17
N ALA A 343 -36.12 41.09 -65.75
CA ALA A 343 -35.21 40.78 -66.86
C ALA A 343 -33.80 41.41 -66.98
N GLY A 344 -32.89 40.48 -67.11
CA GLY A 344 -31.89 40.54 -68.22
C GLY A 344 -30.51 41.11 -67.88
N ASP A 345 -29.49 40.41 -67.94
CA ASP A 345 -28.63 40.29 -69.11
C ASP A 345 -27.20 39.83 -68.69
N ASN A 346 -26.74 38.93 -69.47
CA ASN A 346 -25.42 38.49 -69.91
C ASN A 346 -24.14 39.20 -69.46
N GLY A 347 -23.13 38.37 -69.36
CA GLY A 347 -21.85 38.70 -69.91
C GLY A 347 -20.63 38.37 -69.04
N GLU A 348 -19.97 37.27 -69.36
CA GLU A 348 -18.57 37.09 -69.78
C GLU A 348 -17.44 37.60 -68.85
N GLU A 349 -16.59 36.64 -68.59
CA GLU A 349 -15.12 36.60 -68.70
C GLU A 349 -14.28 37.67 -67.95
N VAL A 350 -13.45 37.29 -67.07
CA VAL A 350 -12.02 36.93 -67.23
C VAL A 350 -11.54 36.25 -65.97
#